data_316cbf710f2bf288835029d07a433da7
#
_entry.id   316cbf710f2bf288835029d07a433da7
#
_cell.length_a   1.000
_cell.length_b   1.000
_cell.length_c   1.000
_cell.angle_alpha   90.00
_cell.angle_beta   90.00
_cell.angle_gamma   90.00
#
_symmetry.space_group_name_H-M   'P 1'
#
loop_
_entity.id
_entity.type
_entity.pdbx_description
1 polymer ?
#
loop_
_entity_poly.entity_id
_entity_poly.type
_entity_poly.pdbx_seq_one_letter_code
_entity_poly.pdbx_strand_id
1 'polypeptide(L)'
;MTLSDALAILAPCIPEGTVCIHANGFIGRAGHAARDRSECFYMIGSMGLGASIGLGIALVQPRRRVLVLDGDGNVLMNLGTLATIAARRPANLLHVCFDNSAHASTGAQPTISDRVRLDEIARAAGYRSVARVETADALAAEAPEFLAREGPAFLLVRIALGPPGPPGPRIPHTPEEMTARLRRALEATS
;
A
#
# COMPACT_ATOMS: atom_id res chain seq x y z
N MET A 1 12.06 -12.48 -3.06
CA MET A 1 12.26 -11.09 -2.56
C MET A 1 11.46 -10.91 -1.28
N THR A 2 12.01 -10.23 -0.29
CA THR A 2 11.34 -9.87 0.98
C THR A 2 10.57 -8.56 0.84
N LEU A 3 9.81 -8.16 1.90
CA LEU A 3 9.16 -6.84 1.96
C LEU A 3 10.17 -5.69 1.83
N SER A 4 11.32 -5.80 2.51
CA SER A 4 12.37 -4.77 2.44
C SER A 4 12.97 -4.65 1.03
N ASP A 5 13.21 -5.77 0.36
CA ASP A 5 13.69 -5.77 -1.03
C ASP A 5 12.67 -5.12 -1.97
N ALA A 6 11.39 -5.48 -1.82
CA ALA A 6 10.31 -4.91 -2.63
C ALA A 6 10.18 -3.40 -2.44
N LEU A 7 10.27 -2.92 -1.20
CA LEU A 7 10.23 -1.48 -0.91
C LEU A 7 11.49 -0.75 -1.36
N ALA A 8 12.66 -1.37 -1.31
CA ALA A 8 13.89 -0.79 -1.86
C ALA A 8 13.81 -0.57 -3.37
N ILE A 9 13.06 -1.41 -4.09
CA ILE A 9 12.80 -1.23 -5.53
C ILE A 9 11.71 -0.19 -5.76
N LEU A 10 10.60 -0.24 -5.02
CA LEU A 10 9.43 0.59 -5.27
C LEU A 10 9.62 2.05 -4.80
N ALA A 11 10.21 2.27 -3.62
CA ALA A 11 10.26 3.59 -2.99
C ALA A 11 11.00 4.67 -3.81
N PRO A 12 12.12 4.38 -4.49
CA PRO A 12 12.77 5.35 -5.37
C PRO A 12 11.92 5.78 -6.57
N CYS A 13 11.01 4.92 -7.03
CA CYS A 13 10.14 5.18 -8.17
C CYS A 13 8.91 6.04 -7.81
N ILE A 14 8.58 6.18 -6.51
CA ILE A 14 7.40 6.95 -6.07
C ILE A 14 7.63 8.45 -6.34
N PRO A 15 6.81 9.10 -7.19
CA PRO A 15 6.95 10.53 -7.49
C PRO A 15 6.82 11.40 -6.24
N GLU A 16 7.50 12.55 -6.24
CA GLU A 16 7.33 13.57 -5.20
C GLU A 16 5.87 14.04 -5.14
N GLY A 17 5.42 14.42 -3.94
CA GLY A 17 4.05 14.85 -3.71
C GLY A 17 3.00 13.73 -3.71
N THR A 18 3.39 12.47 -3.97
CA THR A 18 2.48 11.31 -3.84
C THR A 18 2.16 11.08 -2.37
N VAL A 19 0.87 11.07 -2.04
CA VAL A 19 0.40 10.69 -0.70
C VAL A 19 0.51 9.18 -0.55
N CYS A 20 1.23 8.71 0.46
CA CYS A 20 1.44 7.28 0.72
C CYS A 20 0.73 6.86 2.01
N ILE A 21 -0.19 5.92 1.91
CA ILE A 21 -0.86 5.33 3.06
C ILE A 21 -0.26 3.94 3.29
N HIS A 22 0.49 3.79 4.36
CA HIS A 22 1.10 2.53 4.74
C HIS A 22 0.21 1.79 5.75
N ALA A 23 -0.13 0.56 5.45
CA ALA A 23 -0.83 -0.31 6.38
C ALA A 23 -0.04 -0.52 7.68
N ASN A 24 -0.75 -0.90 8.73
CA ASN A 24 -0.15 -1.21 10.03
C ASN A 24 0.81 -2.41 9.98
N GLY A 25 1.57 -2.59 11.03
CA GLY A 25 2.50 -3.70 11.18
C GLY A 25 3.83 -3.48 10.47
N PHE A 26 4.32 -4.50 9.79
CA PHE A 26 5.65 -4.46 9.16
C PHE A 26 5.70 -3.57 7.92
N ILE A 27 4.58 -3.40 7.21
CA ILE A 27 4.53 -2.53 6.03
C ILE A 27 4.80 -1.07 6.42
N GLY A 28 4.17 -0.58 7.48
CA GLY A 28 4.44 0.77 7.98
C GLY A 28 5.90 0.95 8.38
N ARG A 29 6.46 -0.01 9.13
CA ARG A 29 7.86 0.06 9.61
C ARG A 29 8.88 -0.01 8.47
N ALA A 30 8.69 -0.92 7.52
CA ALA A 30 9.56 -1.05 6.36
C ALA A 30 9.44 0.16 5.43
N GLY A 31 8.23 0.66 5.21
CA GLY A 31 7.99 1.85 4.40
C GLY A 31 8.63 3.11 4.99
N HIS A 32 8.52 3.32 6.31
CA HIS A 32 9.19 4.40 7.01
C HIS A 32 10.71 4.30 6.88
N ALA A 33 11.27 3.10 7.07
CA ALA A 33 12.71 2.88 6.95
C ALA A 33 13.23 3.08 5.52
N ALA A 34 12.41 2.72 4.52
CA ALA A 34 12.78 2.88 3.11
C ALA A 34 12.75 4.36 2.66
N ARG A 35 11.70 5.10 2.99
CA ARG A 35 11.56 6.51 2.62
C ARG A 35 10.44 7.19 3.41
N ASP A 36 10.78 7.96 4.45
CA ASP A 36 9.81 8.83 5.15
C ASP A 36 9.70 10.19 4.49
N ARG A 37 8.46 10.71 4.37
CA ARG A 37 8.12 12.03 3.86
C ARG A 37 6.88 12.58 4.57
N SER A 38 6.63 13.88 4.49
CA SER A 38 5.45 14.52 5.08
C SER A 38 4.12 13.98 4.54
N GLU A 39 4.12 13.48 3.30
CA GLU A 39 2.98 12.87 2.63
C GLU A 39 2.73 11.41 3.04
N CYS A 40 3.62 10.82 3.83
CA CYS A 40 3.45 9.45 4.32
C CYS A 40 2.62 9.42 5.59
N PHE A 41 1.59 8.58 5.58
CA PHE A 41 0.78 8.23 6.74
C PHE A 41 0.97 6.75 7.09
N TYR A 42 1.28 6.48 8.35
CA TYR A 42 1.54 5.13 8.83
C TYR A 42 0.45 4.71 9.80
N MET A 43 -0.31 3.69 9.45
CA MET A 43 -1.36 3.19 10.33
C MET A 43 -0.74 2.47 11.54
N ILE A 44 -1.24 2.78 12.74
CA ILE A 44 -0.82 2.12 13.98
C ILE A 44 -1.65 0.86 14.24
N GLY A 45 -2.91 0.91 13.91
CA GLY A 45 -3.89 -0.16 14.06
C GLY A 45 -4.92 -0.11 12.93
N SER A 46 -6.17 -0.45 13.24
CA SER A 46 -7.28 -0.40 12.27
C SER A 46 -6.97 -1.17 10.99
N MET A 47 -6.50 -2.42 11.15
CA MET A 47 -6.12 -3.30 10.05
C MET A 47 -7.24 -3.37 9.00
N GLY A 48 -6.86 -3.25 7.73
CA GLY A 48 -7.80 -3.27 6.59
C GLY A 48 -8.40 -1.91 6.21
N LEU A 49 -8.15 -0.82 6.97
CA LEU A 49 -8.72 0.49 6.66
C LEU A 49 -7.80 1.41 5.84
N GLY A 50 -6.56 0.99 5.54
CA GLY A 50 -5.61 1.79 4.76
C GLY A 50 -6.14 2.19 3.39
N ALA A 51 -6.74 1.25 2.67
CA ALA A 51 -7.33 1.49 1.36
C ALA A 51 -8.56 2.43 1.43
N SER A 52 -9.37 2.34 2.50
CA SER A 52 -10.51 3.24 2.73
C SER A 52 -10.05 4.69 2.98
N ILE A 53 -8.98 4.88 3.77
CA ILE A 53 -8.36 6.19 4.00
C ILE A 53 -7.82 6.75 2.69
N GLY A 54 -7.08 5.91 1.93
CA GLY A 54 -6.56 6.29 0.62
C GLY A 54 -7.66 6.72 -0.35
N LEU A 55 -8.77 6.00 -0.39
CA LEU A 55 -9.94 6.37 -1.19
C LEU A 55 -10.50 7.73 -0.78
N GLY A 56 -10.69 7.97 0.52
CA GLY A 56 -11.19 9.25 1.03
C GLY A 56 -10.31 10.41 0.58
N ILE A 57 -8.98 10.28 0.69
CA ILE A 57 -8.03 11.30 0.25
C ILE A 57 -8.09 11.47 -1.29
N ALA A 58 -8.12 10.38 -2.05
CA ALA A 58 -8.17 10.44 -3.51
C ALA A 58 -9.41 11.19 -4.02
N LEU A 59 -10.55 11.04 -3.37
CA LEU A 59 -11.80 11.72 -3.74
C LEU A 59 -11.77 13.21 -3.43
N VAL A 60 -11.16 13.64 -2.33
CA VAL A 60 -11.11 15.06 -1.94
C VAL A 60 -9.89 15.80 -2.48
N GLN A 61 -8.89 15.06 -2.97
CA GLN A 61 -7.64 15.58 -3.56
C GLN A 61 -7.41 14.99 -4.98
N PRO A 62 -8.29 15.26 -5.96
CA PRO A 62 -8.26 14.56 -7.26
C PRO A 62 -7.00 14.85 -8.09
N ARG A 63 -6.29 15.95 -7.82
CA ARG A 63 -5.03 16.30 -8.50
C ARG A 63 -3.79 15.62 -7.90
N ARG A 64 -3.92 15.03 -6.71
CA ARG A 64 -2.80 14.36 -6.03
C ARG A 64 -2.86 12.86 -6.22
N ARG A 65 -1.73 12.28 -6.53
CA ARG A 65 -1.60 10.82 -6.57
C ARG A 65 -1.66 10.26 -5.15
N VAL A 66 -2.41 9.20 -4.96
CA VAL A 66 -2.53 8.47 -3.70
C VAL A 66 -2.08 7.04 -3.93
N LEU A 67 -1.10 6.60 -3.16
CA LEU A 67 -0.56 5.24 -3.16
C LEU A 67 -0.88 4.56 -1.82
N VAL A 68 -1.64 3.50 -1.87
CA VAL A 68 -1.88 2.63 -0.71
C VAL A 68 -0.88 1.48 -0.76
N LEU A 69 -0.15 1.27 0.32
CA LEU A 69 0.79 0.17 0.51
C LEU A 69 0.21 -0.76 1.57
N ASP A 70 -0.32 -1.87 1.13
CA ASP A 70 -1.12 -2.79 1.92
C ASP A 70 -0.52 -4.20 1.96
N GLY A 71 -1.02 -5.05 2.84
CA GLY A 71 -0.69 -6.47 2.91
C GLY A 71 -1.89 -7.35 2.59
N ASP A 72 -1.62 -8.61 2.25
CA ASP A 72 -2.66 -9.60 1.98
C ASP A 72 -3.67 -9.72 3.14
N GLY A 73 -3.20 -9.80 4.37
CA GLY A 73 -4.07 -9.84 5.54
C GLY A 73 -4.93 -8.58 5.72
N ASN A 74 -4.40 -7.40 5.38
CA ASN A 74 -5.14 -6.15 5.42
C ASN A 74 -6.24 -6.12 4.35
N VAL A 75 -5.91 -6.51 3.12
CA VAL A 75 -6.88 -6.59 2.01
C VAL A 75 -7.97 -7.60 2.33
N LEU A 76 -7.61 -8.78 2.86
CA LEU A 76 -8.57 -9.81 3.26
C LEU A 76 -9.52 -9.36 4.37
N MET A 77 -9.04 -8.55 5.31
CA MET A 77 -9.85 -8.02 6.40
C MET A 77 -10.98 -7.09 5.94
N ASN A 78 -10.81 -6.44 4.79
CA ASN A 78 -11.78 -5.47 4.27
C ASN A 78 -11.91 -5.53 2.75
N LEU A 79 -12.21 -6.72 2.21
CA LEU A 79 -12.38 -6.95 0.78
C LEU A 79 -13.44 -6.03 0.14
N GLY A 80 -14.46 -5.64 0.89
CA GLY A 80 -15.52 -4.73 0.42
C GLY A 80 -14.98 -3.36 -0.02
N THR A 81 -13.82 -2.94 0.50
CA THR A 81 -13.19 -1.69 0.05
C THR A 81 -12.75 -1.75 -1.42
N LEU A 82 -12.35 -2.92 -1.93
CA LEU A 82 -12.00 -3.08 -3.35
C LEU A 82 -13.20 -2.74 -4.24
N ALA A 83 -14.38 -3.25 -3.89
CA ALA A 83 -15.62 -2.94 -4.63
C ALA A 83 -15.98 -1.45 -4.53
N THR A 84 -15.80 -0.84 -3.36
CA THR A 84 -16.06 0.59 -3.16
C THR A 84 -15.12 1.47 -4.00
N ILE A 85 -13.83 1.16 -4.02
CA ILE A 85 -12.83 1.85 -4.85
C ILE A 85 -13.18 1.72 -6.32
N ALA A 86 -13.49 0.50 -6.79
CA ALA A 86 -13.85 0.24 -8.16
C ALA A 86 -15.12 1.00 -8.59
N ALA A 87 -16.13 1.07 -7.73
CA ALA A 87 -17.36 1.81 -7.97
C ALA A 87 -17.13 3.33 -8.05
N ARG A 88 -16.21 3.88 -7.24
CA ARG A 88 -15.86 5.31 -7.23
C ARG A 88 -14.91 5.73 -8.33
N ARG A 89 -14.16 4.80 -8.91
CA ARG A 89 -13.21 5.00 -10.03
C ARG A 89 -12.24 6.18 -9.84
N PRO A 90 -11.55 6.32 -8.69
CA PRO A 90 -10.61 7.42 -8.50
C PRO A 90 -9.40 7.26 -9.43
N ALA A 91 -9.26 8.15 -10.41
CA ALA A 91 -8.20 8.09 -11.43
C ALA A 91 -6.78 8.25 -10.83
N ASN A 92 -6.69 8.78 -9.63
CA ASN A 92 -5.44 9.11 -8.93
C ASN A 92 -5.05 8.11 -7.84
N LEU A 93 -5.79 6.98 -7.66
CA LEU A 93 -5.52 5.99 -6.62
C LEU A 93 -4.82 4.75 -7.16
N LEU A 94 -3.68 4.42 -6.58
CA LEU A 94 -2.92 3.20 -6.81
C LEU A 94 -2.87 2.38 -5.52
N HIS A 95 -3.02 1.06 -5.63
CA HIS A 95 -3.08 0.14 -4.51
C HIS A 95 -2.08 -1.01 -4.70
N VAL A 96 -1.03 -1.06 -3.90
CA VAL A 96 -0.04 -2.14 -3.89
C VAL A 96 -0.34 -3.07 -2.71
N CYS A 97 -0.43 -4.36 -2.99
CA CYS A 97 -0.59 -5.42 -1.98
C CYS A 97 0.68 -6.28 -1.94
N PHE A 98 1.42 -6.20 -0.84
CA PHE A 98 2.53 -7.11 -0.55
C PHE A 98 1.98 -8.39 0.07
N ASP A 99 2.07 -9.49 -0.66
CA ASP A 99 1.46 -10.76 -0.29
C ASP A 99 2.52 -11.80 0.05
N ASN A 100 2.64 -12.12 1.33
CA ASN A 100 3.49 -13.21 1.86
C ASN A 100 2.68 -14.38 2.43
N SER A 101 1.37 -14.39 2.25
CA SER A 101 0.42 -15.38 2.77
C SER A 101 0.47 -15.55 4.29
N ALA A 102 0.86 -14.48 5.04
CA ALA A 102 0.98 -14.55 6.50
C ALA A 102 0.79 -13.21 7.20
N HIS A 103 0.32 -13.28 8.43
CA HIS A 103 0.30 -12.16 9.39
C HIS A 103 1.68 -12.03 10.06
N ALA A 104 2.70 -11.61 9.30
CA ALA A 104 4.11 -11.61 9.71
C ALA A 104 4.38 -10.83 11.01
N SER A 105 3.63 -9.76 11.29
CA SER A 105 3.87 -8.89 12.45
C SER A 105 3.32 -9.42 13.77
N THR A 106 2.53 -10.51 13.75
CA THR A 106 1.87 -11.06 14.96
C THR A 106 2.25 -12.50 15.29
N GLY A 107 3.01 -13.15 14.43
CA GLY A 107 3.43 -14.55 14.67
C GLY A 107 3.39 -15.42 13.42
N ALA A 108 3.34 -14.79 12.26
CA ALA A 108 3.35 -15.46 10.95
C ALA A 108 2.21 -16.49 10.75
N GLN A 109 1.08 -16.28 11.40
CA GLN A 109 -0.11 -17.08 11.14
C GLN A 109 -0.48 -16.99 9.66
N PRO A 110 -0.81 -18.12 9.00
CA PRO A 110 -1.13 -18.11 7.57
C PRO A 110 -2.41 -17.29 7.31
N THR A 111 -2.40 -16.54 6.21
CA THR A 111 -3.62 -16.00 5.62
C THR A 111 -4.17 -17.00 4.59
N ILE A 112 -5.31 -16.68 3.98
CA ILE A 112 -5.89 -17.50 2.91
C ILE A 112 -5.46 -17.03 1.50
N SER A 113 -4.52 -16.12 1.37
CA SER A 113 -4.10 -15.56 0.07
C SER A 113 -3.37 -16.56 -0.83
N ASP A 114 -2.92 -17.69 -0.27
CA ASP A 114 -2.42 -18.85 -1.03
C ASP A 114 -3.53 -19.56 -1.83
N ARG A 115 -4.79 -19.42 -1.41
CA ARG A 115 -5.97 -20.02 -2.04
C ARG A 115 -6.87 -19.01 -2.73
N VAL A 116 -6.75 -17.74 -2.38
CA VAL A 116 -7.58 -16.65 -2.86
C VAL A 116 -6.74 -15.67 -3.66
N ARG A 117 -7.05 -15.52 -4.93
CA ARG A 117 -6.35 -14.61 -5.86
C ARG A 117 -6.84 -13.18 -5.67
N LEU A 118 -6.15 -12.41 -4.79
CA LEU A 118 -6.51 -11.02 -4.48
C LEU A 118 -6.45 -10.10 -5.70
N ASP A 119 -5.52 -10.36 -6.63
CA ASP A 119 -5.44 -9.66 -7.91
C ASP A 119 -6.68 -9.93 -8.79
N GLU A 120 -7.17 -11.17 -8.84
CA GLU A 120 -8.39 -11.47 -9.60
C GLU A 120 -9.65 -10.90 -8.93
N ILE A 121 -9.68 -10.85 -7.60
CA ILE A 121 -10.77 -10.16 -6.88
C ILE A 121 -10.78 -8.66 -7.21
N ALA A 122 -9.63 -7.99 -7.21
CA ALA A 122 -9.54 -6.59 -7.62
C ALA A 122 -9.98 -6.38 -9.07
N ARG A 123 -9.61 -7.31 -9.98
CA ARG A 123 -10.06 -7.31 -11.38
C ARG A 123 -11.57 -7.47 -11.49
N ALA A 124 -12.13 -8.46 -10.81
CA ALA A 124 -13.57 -8.72 -10.80
C ALA A 124 -14.37 -7.59 -10.14
N ALA A 125 -13.81 -6.92 -9.15
CA ALA A 125 -14.39 -5.72 -8.54
C ALA A 125 -14.49 -4.54 -9.52
N GLY A 126 -13.64 -4.50 -10.55
CA GLY A 126 -13.65 -3.44 -11.58
C GLY A 126 -12.52 -2.43 -11.48
N TYR A 127 -11.39 -2.77 -10.87
CA TYR A 127 -10.17 -1.95 -11.00
C TYR A 127 -9.80 -1.79 -12.48
N ARG A 128 -9.41 -0.59 -12.87
CA ARG A 128 -9.08 -0.26 -14.26
C ARG A 128 -7.85 -1.02 -14.78
N SER A 129 -6.87 -1.23 -13.90
CA SER A 129 -5.65 -1.96 -14.20
C SER A 129 -5.27 -2.86 -13.02
N VAL A 130 -4.90 -4.10 -13.32
CA VAL A 130 -4.46 -5.07 -12.33
C VAL A 130 -3.22 -5.78 -12.84
N ALA A 131 -2.16 -5.76 -12.05
CA ALA A 131 -0.91 -6.48 -12.33
C ALA A 131 -0.52 -7.37 -11.15
N ARG A 132 0.31 -8.37 -11.43
CA ARG A 132 0.91 -9.26 -10.44
C ARG A 132 2.37 -9.51 -10.80
N VAL A 133 3.25 -9.39 -9.81
CA VAL A 133 4.68 -9.68 -9.94
C VAL A 133 5.15 -10.59 -8.81
N GLU A 134 6.13 -11.45 -9.10
CA GLU A 134 6.62 -12.46 -8.16
C GLU A 134 8.14 -12.42 -7.96
N THR A 135 8.86 -11.67 -8.78
CA THR A 135 10.32 -11.54 -8.73
C THR A 135 10.76 -10.07 -8.59
N ALA A 136 11.98 -9.87 -8.14
CA ALA A 136 12.57 -8.53 -8.02
C ALA A 136 12.69 -7.84 -9.40
N ASP A 137 13.13 -8.59 -10.42
CA ASP A 137 13.30 -8.05 -11.78
C ASP A 137 11.94 -7.65 -12.37
N ALA A 138 10.89 -8.47 -12.17
CA ALA A 138 9.54 -8.15 -12.62
C ALA A 138 9.00 -6.91 -11.90
N LEU A 139 9.27 -6.76 -10.59
CA LEU A 139 8.87 -5.56 -9.86
C LEU A 139 9.64 -4.33 -10.33
N ALA A 140 10.94 -4.45 -10.59
CA ALA A 140 11.77 -3.34 -11.07
C ALA A 140 11.30 -2.83 -12.45
N ALA A 141 10.87 -3.73 -13.33
CA ALA A 141 10.30 -3.37 -14.62
C ALA A 141 8.91 -2.74 -14.48
N GLU A 142 8.05 -3.34 -13.65
CA GLU A 142 6.64 -2.93 -13.49
C GLU A 142 6.47 -1.64 -12.69
N ALA A 143 7.30 -1.37 -11.68
CA ALA A 143 7.08 -0.28 -10.73
C ALA A 143 6.98 1.10 -11.38
N PRO A 144 7.88 1.53 -12.30
CA PRO A 144 7.75 2.82 -12.97
C PRO A 144 6.46 2.94 -13.79
N GLU A 145 6.11 1.87 -14.53
CA GLU A 145 4.91 1.82 -15.36
C GLU A 145 3.64 1.86 -14.50
N PHE A 146 3.59 1.06 -13.45
CA PHE A 146 2.47 1.03 -12.51
C PHE A 146 2.23 2.39 -11.87
N LEU A 147 3.30 3.03 -11.39
CA LEU A 147 3.21 4.35 -10.75
C LEU A 147 2.81 5.47 -11.70
N ALA A 148 2.94 5.28 -13.01
CA ALA A 148 2.47 6.22 -14.04
C ALA A 148 1.01 5.98 -14.45
N ARG A 149 0.41 4.83 -14.14
CA ARG A 149 -0.94 4.47 -14.57
C ARG A 149 -2.01 5.39 -14.00
N GLU A 150 -3.09 5.48 -14.74
CA GLU A 150 -4.34 6.03 -14.24
C GLU A 150 -5.08 4.97 -13.43
N GLY A 151 -5.56 5.35 -12.25
CA GLY A 151 -6.28 4.47 -11.33
C GLY A 151 -7.77 4.28 -11.65
N PRO A 152 -8.47 3.52 -10.81
CA PRO A 152 -7.88 2.73 -9.74
C PRO A 152 -7.05 1.58 -10.31
N ALA A 153 -5.80 1.46 -9.88
CA ALA A 153 -4.91 0.39 -10.29
C ALA A 153 -4.47 -0.45 -9.08
N PHE A 154 -4.35 -1.76 -9.28
CA PHE A 154 -3.94 -2.72 -8.25
C PHE A 154 -2.70 -3.47 -8.68
N LEU A 155 -1.69 -3.54 -7.82
CA LEU A 155 -0.48 -4.33 -8.03
C LEU A 155 -0.32 -5.33 -6.88
N LEU A 156 -0.39 -6.61 -7.17
CA LEU A 156 -0.03 -7.65 -6.22
C LEU A 156 1.46 -8.00 -6.37
N VAL A 157 2.20 -7.86 -5.28
CA VAL A 157 3.63 -8.19 -5.22
C VAL A 157 3.79 -9.41 -4.31
N ARG A 158 4.11 -10.56 -4.89
CA ARG A 158 4.43 -11.77 -4.10
C ARG A 158 5.78 -11.60 -3.45
N ILE A 159 5.80 -11.72 -2.13
CA ILE A 159 7.02 -11.63 -1.32
C ILE A 159 7.18 -12.86 -0.45
N ALA A 160 8.39 -13.16 -0.06
CA ALA A 160 8.68 -14.18 0.94
C ALA A 160 8.37 -13.65 2.34
N LEU A 161 8.01 -14.57 3.24
CA LEU A 161 8.01 -14.30 4.66
C LEU A 161 9.46 -14.00 5.08
N GLY A 162 9.78 -12.77 5.38
CA GLY A 162 11.14 -12.34 5.71
C GLY A 162 11.72 -13.03 6.97
N PRO A 163 12.96 -12.72 7.33
CA PRO A 163 13.57 -13.24 8.55
C PRO A 163 12.73 -12.88 9.79
N PRO A 164 12.86 -13.64 10.88
CA PRO A 164 12.19 -13.31 12.15
C PRO A 164 12.51 -11.89 12.62
N GLY A 165 11.49 -11.18 13.08
CA GLY A 165 11.63 -9.83 13.61
C GLY A 165 11.18 -8.73 12.66
N PRO A 166 11.08 -7.50 13.18
CA PRO A 166 10.54 -6.38 12.40
C PRO A 166 11.55 -5.83 11.39
N PRO A 167 11.09 -5.42 10.19
CA PRO A 167 11.95 -4.93 9.11
C PRO A 167 12.43 -3.48 9.31
N GLY A 168 12.32 -2.95 10.50
CA GLY A 168 12.74 -1.58 10.84
C GLY A 168 12.30 -1.18 12.26
N PRO A 169 12.74 -0.02 12.77
CA PRO A 169 12.32 0.49 14.07
C PRO A 169 10.82 0.82 14.11
N ARG A 170 10.28 1.05 15.29
CA ARG A 170 8.92 1.60 15.41
C ARG A 170 8.87 3.00 14.81
N ILE A 171 7.70 3.35 14.24
CA ILE A 171 7.45 4.70 13.77
C ILE A 171 7.61 5.67 14.96
N PRO A 172 8.44 6.72 14.84
CA PRO A 172 8.72 7.62 15.96
C PRO A 172 7.60 8.66 16.22
N HIS A 173 6.65 8.79 15.28
CA HIS A 173 5.58 9.79 15.35
C HIS A 173 4.38 9.28 16.14
N THR A 174 3.77 10.18 16.93
CA THR A 174 2.46 9.93 17.53
C THR A 174 1.35 9.99 16.48
N PRO A 175 0.14 9.44 16.76
CA PRO A 175 -1.01 9.56 15.85
C PRO A 175 -1.35 11.01 15.49
N GLU A 176 -1.26 11.90 16.47
CA GLU A 176 -1.53 13.34 16.32
C GLU A 176 -0.50 13.99 15.40
N GLU A 177 0.79 13.68 15.61
CA GLU A 177 1.88 14.19 14.76
C GLU A 177 1.74 13.71 13.32
N MET A 178 1.44 12.41 13.09
CA MET A 178 1.22 11.86 11.76
C MET A 178 0.05 12.54 11.06
N THR A 179 -1.05 12.73 11.77
CA THR A 179 -2.25 13.41 11.24
C THR A 179 -1.93 14.86 10.89
N ALA A 180 -1.23 15.59 11.76
CA ALA A 180 -0.84 16.97 11.53
C ALA A 180 0.16 17.09 10.35
N ARG A 181 1.11 16.18 10.23
CA ARG A 181 2.06 16.11 9.08
C ARG A 181 1.31 15.97 7.76
N LEU A 182 0.45 14.96 7.68
CA LEU A 182 -0.32 14.71 6.47
C LEU A 182 -1.24 15.87 6.12
N ARG A 183 -1.95 16.45 7.10
CA ARG A 183 -2.83 17.61 6.87
C ARG A 183 -2.05 18.78 6.26
N ARG A 184 -0.91 19.16 6.85
CA ARG A 184 -0.06 20.24 6.31
C ARG A 184 0.42 19.93 4.89
N ALA A 185 0.82 18.68 4.63
CA ALA A 185 1.24 18.26 3.29
C ALA A 185 0.11 18.36 2.25
N LEU A 186 -1.13 18.08 2.65
CA LEU A 186 -2.31 18.21 1.77
C LEU A 186 -2.67 19.67 1.50
N GLU A 187 -2.53 20.58 2.48
CA GLU A 187 -2.82 22.00 2.38
C GLU A 187 -1.78 22.75 1.54
N ALA A 188 -0.50 22.40 1.63
CA ALA A 188 0.60 23.08 0.96
C ALA A 188 0.57 23.01 -0.59
N THR A 189 -0.31 22.22 -1.18
CA THR A 189 -0.35 21.95 -2.63
C THR A 189 -1.74 22.23 -3.24
N SER A 190 -2.59 22.93 -2.54
CA SER A 190 -3.94 23.32 -2.99
C SER A 190 -3.92 24.50 -3.94
#